data_4b2e95a073fb1856560cd7a542011fdc
#
_entry.id   4b2e95a073fb1856560cd7a542011fdc
#
_cell.length_a   1.000
_cell.length_b   1.000
_cell.length_c   1.000
_cell.angle_alpha   90.00
_cell.angle_beta   90.00
_cell.angle_gamma   90.00
#
_symmetry.space_group_name_H-M   'P 1'
#
loop_
_entity.id
_entity.type
_entity.pdbx_description
1 polymer ?
#
loop_
_entity_poly.entity_id
_entity_poly.type
_entity_poly.pdbx_seq_one_letter_code
_entity_poly.pdbx_strand_id
1 'polypeptide(L)'
;MGNDLKRPPAVLFDWDDTLIDNWESIHSALNKTLTAMGHETWTIERTRKQVRQSMRNSFPQLFGDKWETAADIFYDHIKADHLQTLKRLPHAREILVTLNDFGLPVGIVSNKTGYLLRAEVAYLGWDNFFTAIVGAGDAAQDKPEPDPIYLCLNGSGINSNESGWPHVWFVGDAPSDLECANKAGVTSVLLCKKPYPVEEFGDLEPKIHVENLKSLESLFMNLKQTLLN
;
A
#
# COMPACT_ATOMS: atom_id res chain seq x y z
N MET A 1 27.32 -6.77 -10.10
CA MET A 1 27.33 -5.30 -10.00
C MET A 1 26.84 -4.97 -8.61
N GLY A 2 27.71 -4.54 -7.69
CA GLY A 2 27.34 -4.15 -6.33
C GLY A 2 26.53 -2.85 -6.42
N ASN A 3 25.23 -2.96 -6.20
CA ASN A 3 24.39 -1.78 -6.02
C ASN A 3 24.81 -1.13 -4.70
N ASP A 4 25.42 0.04 -4.76
CA ASP A 4 25.59 0.95 -3.62
C ASP A 4 24.20 1.48 -3.21
N LEU A 5 23.36 0.60 -2.69
CA LEU A 5 22.06 0.98 -2.13
C LEU A 5 22.31 1.87 -0.91
N LYS A 6 21.95 3.13 -1.04
CA LYS A 6 22.03 4.08 0.08
C LYS A 6 20.78 3.94 0.95
N ARG A 7 20.97 4.21 2.25
CA ARG A 7 19.85 4.32 3.19
C ARG A 7 18.87 5.39 2.68
N PRO A 8 17.57 5.07 2.55
CA PRO A 8 16.59 6.07 2.14
C PRO A 8 16.38 7.12 3.22
N PRO A 9 16.00 8.37 2.85
CA PRO A 9 15.63 9.39 3.81
C PRO A 9 14.24 9.17 4.42
N ALA A 10 13.38 8.38 3.77
CA ALA A 10 12.08 7.94 4.26
C ALA A 10 11.64 6.65 3.55
N VAL A 11 10.69 5.94 4.17
CA VAL A 11 10.08 4.74 3.63
C VAL A 11 8.55 4.90 3.65
N LEU A 12 7.92 4.75 2.50
CA LEU A 12 6.48 4.70 2.36
C LEU A 12 6.05 3.25 2.17
N PHE A 13 4.91 2.87 2.72
CA PHE A 13 4.32 1.54 2.57
C PHE A 13 2.93 1.64 1.98
N ASP A 14 2.57 0.70 1.12
CA ASP A 14 1.18 0.32 0.95
C ASP A 14 0.67 -0.39 2.23
N TRP A 15 -0.62 -0.69 2.29
CA TRP A 15 -1.29 -1.23 3.46
C TRP A 15 -1.71 -2.69 3.29
N ASP A 16 -2.74 -2.94 2.47
CA ASP A 16 -3.28 -4.29 2.23
C ASP A 16 -2.26 -5.16 1.45
N ASP A 17 -2.03 -6.41 1.85
CA ASP A 17 -1.00 -7.34 1.34
C ASP A 17 0.46 -6.86 1.50
N THR A 18 0.69 -5.67 2.08
CA THR A 18 2.03 -5.14 2.37
C THR A 18 2.33 -5.16 3.88
N LEU A 19 1.48 -4.59 4.72
CA LEU A 19 1.62 -4.60 6.18
C LEU A 19 0.54 -5.44 6.87
N ILE A 20 -0.64 -5.56 6.27
CA ILE A 20 -1.77 -6.29 6.83
C ILE A 20 -2.47 -7.18 5.80
N ASP A 21 -3.27 -8.14 6.27
CA ASP A 21 -4.23 -8.92 5.48
C ASP A 21 -5.64 -8.63 6.02
N ASN A 22 -6.47 -8.02 5.18
CA ASN A 22 -7.90 -7.76 5.45
C ASN A 22 -8.80 -8.29 4.33
N TRP A 23 -8.32 -9.23 3.55
CA TRP A 23 -9.06 -9.74 2.38
C TRP A 23 -10.35 -10.46 2.75
N GLU A 24 -10.43 -11.05 3.93
CA GLU A 24 -11.65 -11.70 4.41
C GLU A 24 -12.83 -10.71 4.48
N SER A 25 -12.58 -9.54 5.06
CA SER A 25 -13.58 -8.47 5.16
C SER A 25 -13.90 -7.85 3.80
N ILE A 26 -12.88 -7.53 3.00
CA ILE A 26 -13.04 -6.95 1.67
C ILE A 26 -13.85 -7.89 0.77
N HIS A 27 -13.52 -9.17 0.74
CA HIS A 27 -14.21 -10.19 -0.04
C HIS A 27 -15.67 -10.37 0.41
N SER A 28 -15.90 -10.43 1.72
CA SER A 28 -17.25 -10.55 2.29
C SER A 28 -18.12 -9.34 1.91
N ALA A 29 -17.64 -8.13 2.14
CA ALA A 29 -18.35 -6.90 1.82
C ALA A 29 -18.64 -6.78 0.32
N LEU A 30 -17.64 -7.07 -0.55
CA LEU A 30 -17.81 -7.03 -1.99
C LEU A 30 -18.86 -8.03 -2.48
N ASN A 31 -18.86 -9.27 -1.98
CA ASN A 31 -19.84 -10.28 -2.40
C ASN A 31 -21.27 -9.96 -1.93
N LYS A 32 -21.44 -9.37 -0.75
CA LYS A 32 -22.74 -8.84 -0.31
C LYS A 32 -23.21 -7.71 -1.24
N THR A 33 -22.30 -6.83 -1.64
CA THR A 33 -22.57 -5.75 -2.60
C THR A 33 -22.96 -6.32 -3.98
N LEU A 34 -22.16 -7.23 -4.53
CA LEU A 34 -22.44 -7.88 -5.80
C LEU A 34 -23.83 -8.53 -5.81
N THR A 35 -24.17 -9.29 -4.76
CA THR A 35 -25.49 -9.92 -4.61
C THR A 35 -26.60 -8.89 -4.57
N ALA A 36 -26.47 -7.82 -3.77
CA ALA A 36 -27.46 -6.76 -3.67
C ALA A 36 -27.67 -6.00 -4.98
N MET A 37 -26.62 -5.90 -5.80
CA MET A 37 -26.65 -5.26 -7.12
C MET A 37 -27.06 -6.22 -8.25
N GLY A 38 -27.37 -7.49 -7.96
CA GLY A 38 -27.79 -8.49 -8.94
C GLY A 38 -26.67 -9.08 -9.78
N HIS A 39 -25.42 -9.01 -9.31
CA HIS A 39 -24.25 -9.61 -9.94
C HIS A 39 -23.91 -10.96 -9.30
N GLU A 40 -23.17 -11.80 -10.04
CA GLU A 40 -22.60 -13.04 -9.50
C GLU A 40 -21.48 -12.72 -8.48
N THR A 41 -21.43 -13.53 -7.42
CA THR A 41 -20.37 -13.45 -6.42
C THR A 41 -19.02 -13.89 -7.00
N TRP A 42 -17.94 -13.37 -6.44
CA TRP A 42 -16.58 -13.72 -6.84
C TRP A 42 -15.96 -14.72 -5.86
N THR A 43 -14.97 -15.48 -6.33
CA THR A 43 -14.07 -16.22 -5.43
C THR A 43 -13.06 -15.25 -4.78
N ILE A 44 -12.43 -15.68 -3.70
CA ILE A 44 -11.40 -14.85 -3.03
C ILE A 44 -10.22 -14.54 -3.96
N GLU A 45 -9.83 -15.50 -4.81
CA GLU A 45 -8.77 -15.34 -5.80
C GLU A 45 -9.14 -14.28 -6.84
N ARG A 46 -10.40 -14.31 -7.32
CA ARG A 46 -10.92 -13.28 -8.24
C ARG A 46 -10.95 -11.92 -7.56
N THR A 47 -11.38 -11.84 -6.31
CA THR A 47 -11.38 -10.60 -5.54
C THR A 47 -9.98 -10.02 -5.44
N ARG A 48 -8.99 -10.80 -5.00
CA ARG A 48 -7.58 -10.39 -4.90
C ARG A 48 -7.01 -9.91 -6.24
N LYS A 49 -7.40 -10.53 -7.34
CA LYS A 49 -6.93 -10.15 -8.68
C LYS A 49 -7.59 -8.87 -9.21
N GLN A 50 -8.87 -8.66 -8.92
CA GLN A 50 -9.66 -7.57 -9.50
C GLN A 50 -9.66 -6.29 -8.64
N VAL A 51 -9.52 -6.42 -7.32
CA VAL A 51 -9.50 -5.27 -6.39
C VAL A 51 -8.07 -4.73 -6.29
N ARG A 52 -7.63 -4.01 -7.33
CA ARG A 52 -6.28 -3.41 -7.41
C ARG A 52 -6.31 -1.87 -7.46
N GLN A 53 -7.47 -1.30 -7.67
CA GLN A 53 -7.71 0.14 -7.73
C GLN A 53 -8.58 0.58 -6.55
N SER A 54 -8.56 1.88 -6.27
CA SER A 54 -9.49 2.45 -5.30
C SER A 54 -10.95 2.25 -5.73
N MET A 55 -11.86 2.28 -4.77
CA MET A 55 -13.28 2.11 -5.04
C MET A 55 -13.80 3.15 -6.05
N ARG A 56 -13.43 4.43 -5.91
CA ARG A 56 -13.88 5.49 -6.81
C ARG A 56 -13.46 5.28 -8.28
N ASN A 57 -12.40 4.48 -8.51
CA ASN A 57 -11.93 4.14 -9.85
C ASN A 57 -12.52 2.83 -10.37
N SER A 58 -12.76 1.84 -9.51
CA SER A 58 -13.21 0.50 -9.89
C SER A 58 -14.73 0.34 -9.91
N PHE A 59 -15.45 0.95 -8.97
CA PHE A 59 -16.92 0.76 -8.85
C PHE A 59 -17.71 1.35 -10.03
N PRO A 60 -17.36 2.52 -10.61
CA PRO A 60 -18.04 2.99 -11.83
C PRO A 60 -17.90 2.01 -12.99
N GLN A 61 -16.76 1.32 -13.12
CA GLN A 61 -16.54 0.30 -14.16
C GLN A 61 -17.38 -0.97 -13.90
N LEU A 62 -17.56 -1.35 -12.64
CA LEU A 62 -18.26 -2.57 -12.25
C LEU A 62 -19.77 -2.39 -12.18
N PHE A 63 -20.27 -1.25 -11.71
CA PHE A 63 -21.68 -1.02 -11.40
C PHE A 63 -22.32 0.10 -12.26
N GLY A 64 -21.57 0.74 -13.16
CA GLY A 64 -22.08 1.82 -14.02
C GLY A 64 -22.69 2.96 -13.21
N ASP A 65 -23.84 3.48 -13.66
CA ASP A 65 -24.52 4.61 -13.01
C ASP A 65 -25.00 4.33 -11.57
N LYS A 66 -24.98 3.06 -11.14
CA LYS A 66 -25.40 2.65 -9.78
C LYS A 66 -24.22 2.50 -8.82
N TRP A 67 -23.03 2.94 -9.21
CA TRP A 67 -21.81 2.72 -8.42
C TRP A 67 -21.87 3.37 -7.03
N GLU A 68 -22.52 4.52 -6.86
CA GLU A 68 -22.67 5.19 -5.56
C GLU A 68 -23.53 4.34 -4.61
N THR A 69 -24.65 3.80 -5.11
CA THR A 69 -25.46 2.86 -4.32
C THR A 69 -24.68 1.61 -3.93
N ALA A 70 -23.88 1.07 -4.85
CA ALA A 70 -23.01 -0.06 -4.56
C ALA A 70 -21.94 0.29 -3.52
N ALA A 71 -21.38 1.51 -3.58
CA ALA A 71 -20.42 2.00 -2.60
C ALA A 71 -21.03 2.10 -1.20
N ASP A 72 -22.23 2.65 -1.06
CA ASP A 72 -22.95 2.72 0.22
C ASP A 72 -23.14 1.33 0.82
N ILE A 73 -23.61 0.37 0.02
CA ILE A 73 -23.80 -1.03 0.46
C ILE A 73 -22.46 -1.63 0.90
N PHE A 74 -21.40 -1.42 0.12
CA PHE A 74 -20.06 -1.92 0.47
C PHE A 74 -19.57 -1.33 1.79
N TYR A 75 -19.72 0.00 1.97
CA TYR A 75 -19.27 0.67 3.18
C TYR A 75 -20.06 0.25 4.42
N ASP A 76 -21.35 -0.01 4.30
CA ASP A 76 -22.17 -0.52 5.42
C ASP A 76 -21.67 -1.89 5.88
N HIS A 77 -21.25 -2.75 4.94
CA HIS A 77 -20.75 -4.08 5.27
C HIS A 77 -19.30 -4.05 5.77
N ILE A 78 -18.39 -3.31 5.09
CA ILE A 78 -16.99 -3.31 5.47
C ILE A 78 -16.75 -2.69 6.85
N LYS A 79 -17.48 -1.63 7.20
CA LYS A 79 -17.40 -0.98 8.51
C LYS A 79 -17.74 -1.90 9.67
N ALA A 80 -18.63 -2.88 9.46
CA ALA A 80 -19.05 -3.80 10.52
C ALA A 80 -17.92 -4.76 10.94
N ASP A 81 -17.09 -5.21 10.00
CA ASP A 81 -16.24 -6.37 10.22
C ASP A 81 -14.73 -6.10 10.05
N HIS A 82 -14.31 -5.02 9.36
CA HIS A 82 -12.93 -4.86 8.91
C HIS A 82 -11.89 -4.80 10.04
N LEU A 83 -12.25 -4.31 11.21
CA LEU A 83 -11.35 -4.30 12.37
C LEU A 83 -11.23 -5.69 13.03
N GLN A 84 -12.31 -6.49 13.01
CA GLN A 84 -12.35 -7.80 13.68
C GLN A 84 -11.57 -8.86 12.88
N THR A 85 -11.54 -8.73 11.56
CA THR A 85 -10.86 -9.66 10.64
C THR A 85 -9.44 -9.23 10.29
N LEU A 86 -9.03 -8.04 10.75
CA LEU A 86 -7.73 -7.44 10.45
C LEU A 86 -6.57 -8.30 11.00
N LYS A 87 -5.69 -8.75 10.12
CA LYS A 87 -4.51 -9.56 10.48
C LYS A 87 -3.24 -8.83 10.07
N ARG A 88 -2.28 -8.77 10.99
CA ARG A 88 -0.93 -8.25 10.68
C ARG A 88 -0.19 -9.29 9.84
N LEU A 89 0.51 -8.86 8.80
CA LEU A 89 1.44 -9.73 8.10
C LEU A 89 2.66 -10.05 8.99
N PRO A 90 3.29 -11.22 8.79
CA PRO A 90 4.51 -11.56 9.53
C PRO A 90 5.59 -10.49 9.39
N HIS A 91 6.23 -10.11 10.46
CA HIS A 91 7.27 -9.05 10.55
C HIS A 91 6.79 -7.61 10.24
N ALA A 92 5.48 -7.35 10.11
CA ALA A 92 5.00 -6.00 9.83
C ALA A 92 5.29 -5.01 10.97
N ARG A 93 5.08 -5.43 12.23
CA ARG A 93 5.37 -4.56 13.37
C ARG A 93 6.87 -4.41 13.58
N GLU A 94 7.62 -5.49 13.42
CA GLU A 94 9.07 -5.53 13.64
C GLU A 94 9.79 -4.56 12.69
N ILE A 95 9.47 -4.56 11.40
CA ILE A 95 10.08 -3.60 10.45
C ILE A 95 9.73 -2.15 10.82
N LEU A 96 8.49 -1.85 11.23
CA LEU A 96 8.10 -0.50 11.66
C LEU A 96 8.89 -0.04 12.88
N VAL A 97 9.09 -0.91 13.87
CA VAL A 97 9.94 -0.64 15.03
C VAL A 97 11.38 -0.38 14.59
N THR A 98 11.94 -1.24 13.75
CA THR A 98 13.32 -1.11 13.25
C THR A 98 13.53 0.22 12.51
N LEU A 99 12.59 0.63 11.64
CA LEU A 99 12.69 1.89 10.92
C LEU A 99 12.58 3.10 11.86
N ASN A 100 11.68 3.03 12.84
CA ASN A 100 11.54 4.07 13.85
C ASN A 100 12.78 4.21 14.74
N ASP A 101 13.38 3.09 15.17
CA ASP A 101 14.63 3.06 15.94
C ASP A 101 15.82 3.62 15.12
N PHE A 102 15.72 3.56 13.80
CA PHE A 102 16.68 4.20 12.89
C PHE A 102 16.38 5.69 12.68
N GLY A 103 15.30 6.22 13.24
CA GLY A 103 14.88 7.60 13.05
C GLY A 103 14.48 7.90 11.60
N LEU A 104 13.98 6.89 10.87
CA LEU A 104 13.48 7.07 9.52
C LEU A 104 12.01 7.48 9.55
N PRO A 105 11.61 8.58 8.89
CA PRO A 105 10.22 8.88 8.63
C PRO A 105 9.57 7.73 7.86
N VAL A 106 8.39 7.29 8.34
CA VAL A 106 7.59 6.25 7.70
C VAL A 106 6.22 6.81 7.38
N GLY A 107 5.71 6.54 6.16
CA GLY A 107 4.36 6.92 5.75
C GLY A 107 3.58 5.76 5.18
N ILE A 108 2.26 5.93 5.06
CA ILE A 108 1.37 5.01 4.36
C ILE A 108 0.76 5.70 3.15
N VAL A 109 0.72 4.98 2.02
CA VAL A 109 0.06 5.40 0.77
C VAL A 109 -0.74 4.22 0.24
N SER A 110 -2.07 4.23 0.39
CA SER A 110 -2.93 3.09 0.08
C SER A 110 -4.16 3.47 -0.75
N ASN A 111 -4.65 2.51 -1.55
CA ASN A 111 -5.95 2.60 -2.24
C ASN A 111 -7.15 2.26 -1.35
N LYS A 112 -6.91 1.93 -0.08
CA LYS A 112 -7.97 1.86 0.94
C LYS A 112 -8.49 3.25 1.27
N THR A 113 -9.80 3.39 1.38
CA THR A 113 -10.44 4.67 1.76
C THR A 113 -9.83 5.24 3.05
N GLY A 114 -9.44 6.52 3.02
CA GLY A 114 -8.61 7.13 4.06
C GLY A 114 -9.15 6.97 5.49
N TYR A 115 -10.48 7.11 5.72
CA TYR A 115 -11.03 6.96 7.07
C TYR A 115 -11.00 5.49 7.58
N LEU A 116 -11.17 4.49 6.69
CA LEU A 116 -11.03 3.07 7.05
C LEU A 116 -9.58 2.73 7.37
N LEU A 117 -8.64 3.22 6.55
CA LEU A 117 -7.21 3.05 6.77
C LEU A 117 -6.81 3.58 8.14
N ARG A 118 -7.18 4.81 8.47
CA ARG A 118 -6.86 5.42 9.76
C ARG A 118 -7.51 4.69 10.94
N ALA A 119 -8.73 4.18 10.78
CA ALA A 119 -9.37 3.34 11.80
C ALA A 119 -8.61 2.03 12.05
N GLU A 120 -8.09 1.38 11.00
CA GLU A 120 -7.28 0.17 11.12
C GLU A 120 -5.93 0.45 11.78
N VAL A 121 -5.24 1.53 11.40
CA VAL A 121 -3.98 1.96 12.04
C VAL A 121 -4.18 2.21 13.54
N ALA A 122 -5.24 2.95 13.91
CA ALA A 122 -5.57 3.24 15.30
C ALA A 122 -5.94 1.96 16.09
N TYR A 123 -6.71 1.06 15.48
CA TYR A 123 -7.08 -0.23 16.10
C TYR A 123 -5.85 -1.09 16.43
N LEU A 124 -4.82 -1.06 15.58
CA LEU A 124 -3.54 -1.75 15.81
C LEU A 124 -2.63 -1.01 16.83
N GLY A 125 -2.95 0.23 17.21
CA GLY A 125 -2.10 1.08 18.03
C GLY A 125 -0.80 1.48 17.31
N TRP A 126 -0.87 1.68 15.99
CA TRP A 126 0.29 1.94 15.14
C TRP A 126 0.45 3.41 14.74
N ASP A 127 -0.41 4.32 15.24
CA ASP A 127 -0.40 5.73 14.88
C ASP A 127 0.99 6.37 15.02
N ASN A 128 1.72 6.02 16.07
CA ASN A 128 3.03 6.60 16.37
C ASN A 128 4.17 6.14 15.45
N PHE A 129 3.94 5.14 14.59
CA PHE A 129 4.96 4.72 13.63
C PHE A 129 4.98 5.62 12.39
N PHE A 130 3.89 6.31 12.08
CA PHE A 130 3.73 6.98 10.80
C PHE A 130 3.71 8.50 10.94
N THR A 131 4.47 9.17 10.08
CA THR A 131 4.46 10.63 9.96
C THR A 131 3.29 11.12 9.12
N ALA A 132 2.78 10.28 8.20
CA ALA A 132 1.61 10.57 7.38
C ALA A 132 0.89 9.26 7.00
N ILE A 133 -0.45 9.32 6.91
CA ILE A 133 -1.32 8.22 6.54
C ILE A 133 -2.27 8.72 5.45
N VAL A 134 -1.99 8.34 4.21
CA VAL A 134 -2.72 8.77 3.03
C VAL A 134 -3.47 7.59 2.42
N GLY A 135 -4.79 7.69 2.40
CA GLY A 135 -5.68 6.71 1.78
C GLY A 135 -6.39 7.26 0.55
N ALA A 136 -7.14 6.40 -0.13
CA ALA A 136 -7.97 6.82 -1.24
C ALA A 136 -8.95 7.92 -0.84
N GLY A 137 -9.04 8.95 -1.68
CA GLY A 137 -9.86 10.13 -1.46
C GLY A 137 -9.17 11.27 -0.69
N ASP A 138 -8.00 11.05 -0.11
CA ASP A 138 -7.26 12.12 0.59
C ASP A 138 -6.50 13.01 -0.41
N ALA A 139 -5.99 12.46 -1.50
CA ALA A 139 -5.34 13.19 -2.60
C ALA A 139 -6.30 13.46 -3.77
N ALA A 140 -5.87 14.29 -4.73
CA ALA A 140 -6.64 14.60 -5.93
C ALA A 140 -6.94 13.34 -6.74
N GLN A 141 -5.94 12.48 -6.92
CA GLN A 141 -6.06 11.18 -7.55
C GLN A 141 -5.48 10.09 -6.63
N ASP A 142 -5.92 8.82 -6.83
CA ASP A 142 -5.42 7.67 -6.08
C ASP A 142 -4.33 6.95 -6.88
N LYS A 143 -3.62 5.97 -6.27
CA LYS A 143 -2.70 5.11 -7.02
C LYS A 143 -3.43 4.47 -8.20
N PRO A 144 -2.85 4.42 -9.40
CA PRO A 144 -1.42 4.56 -9.70
C PRO A 144 -0.92 5.99 -9.94
N GLU A 145 -1.73 7.05 -9.71
CA GLU A 145 -1.25 8.41 -9.84
C GLU A 145 -0.33 8.81 -8.66
N PRO A 146 0.61 9.76 -8.86
CA PRO A 146 1.64 10.08 -7.88
C PRO A 146 1.17 10.97 -6.73
N ASP A 147 -0.02 11.56 -6.85
CA ASP A 147 -0.59 12.53 -5.91
C ASP A 147 -0.55 12.06 -4.44
N PRO A 148 -0.89 10.79 -4.10
CA PRO A 148 -0.84 10.34 -2.72
C PRO A 148 0.58 10.30 -2.15
N ILE A 149 1.60 10.00 -2.96
CA ILE A 149 3.01 10.05 -2.55
C ILE A 149 3.41 11.50 -2.28
N TYR A 150 3.05 12.44 -3.16
CA TYR A 150 3.33 13.86 -2.96
C TYR A 150 2.67 14.40 -1.68
N LEU A 151 1.41 14.02 -1.43
CA LEU A 151 0.70 14.38 -0.22
C LEU A 151 1.38 13.80 1.03
N CYS A 152 1.80 12.53 0.98
CA CYS A 152 2.46 11.86 2.09
C CYS A 152 3.83 12.49 2.43
N LEU A 153 4.56 12.96 1.43
CA LEU A 153 5.87 13.62 1.59
C LEU A 153 5.76 15.12 1.88
N ASN A 154 4.58 15.72 1.70
CA ASN A 154 4.37 17.14 1.95
C ASN A 154 4.62 17.46 3.43
N GLY A 155 5.48 18.44 3.70
CA GLY A 155 5.85 18.82 5.06
C GLY A 155 6.79 17.85 5.79
N SER A 156 7.26 16.78 5.14
CA SER A 156 8.23 15.83 5.72
C SER A 156 9.63 16.40 5.95
N GLY A 157 9.93 17.57 5.35
CA GLY A 157 11.28 18.14 5.34
C GLY A 157 12.27 17.44 4.39
N ILE A 158 11.81 16.44 3.64
CA ILE A 158 12.63 15.73 2.66
C ILE A 158 12.60 16.51 1.34
N ASN A 159 13.75 16.97 0.90
CA ASN A 159 13.86 17.75 -0.34
C ASN A 159 13.69 16.85 -1.58
N SER A 160 12.87 17.30 -2.53
CA SER A 160 12.84 16.78 -3.90
C SER A 160 13.98 17.36 -4.72
N ASN A 161 14.34 16.67 -5.79
CA ASN A 161 15.16 17.23 -6.87
C ASN A 161 14.31 17.30 -8.17
N GLU A 162 14.91 17.68 -9.30
CA GLU A 162 14.23 17.75 -10.60
C GLU A 162 13.60 16.41 -11.05
N SER A 163 14.08 15.28 -10.50
CA SER A 163 13.57 13.92 -10.76
C SER A 163 12.63 13.40 -9.66
N GLY A 164 12.13 14.25 -8.76
CA GLY A 164 11.28 13.87 -7.64
C GLY A 164 12.09 13.55 -6.37
N TRP A 165 11.78 12.40 -5.74
CA TRP A 165 12.44 11.92 -4.52
C TRP A 165 13.14 10.56 -4.73
N PRO A 166 14.21 10.47 -5.55
CA PRO A 166 14.75 9.20 -6.02
C PRO A 166 15.29 8.28 -4.92
N HIS A 167 15.52 8.81 -3.73
CA HIS A 167 16.04 8.05 -2.60
C HIS A 167 14.96 7.65 -1.57
N VAL A 168 13.75 8.17 -1.67
CA VAL A 168 12.61 7.69 -0.88
C VAL A 168 12.18 6.34 -1.43
N TRP A 169 11.92 5.37 -0.56
CA TRP A 169 11.43 4.06 -0.97
C TRP A 169 9.92 3.97 -0.80
N PHE A 170 9.24 3.44 -1.81
CA PHE A 170 7.84 3.05 -1.70
C PHE A 170 7.73 1.54 -1.85
N VAL A 171 7.30 0.89 -0.77
CA VAL A 171 7.15 -0.56 -0.63
C VAL A 171 5.71 -0.94 -0.86
N GLY A 172 5.45 -1.81 -1.82
CA GLY A 172 4.13 -2.33 -2.11
C GLY A 172 4.18 -3.67 -2.80
N ASP A 173 3.03 -4.31 -3.00
CA ASP A 173 2.91 -5.65 -3.57
C ASP A 173 2.25 -5.66 -4.97
N ALA A 174 1.65 -4.55 -5.38
CA ALA A 174 0.81 -4.45 -6.57
C ALA A 174 1.45 -3.62 -7.71
N PRO A 175 1.04 -3.85 -8.98
CA PRO A 175 1.44 -3.01 -10.11
C PRO A 175 1.17 -1.52 -9.89
N SER A 176 0.03 -1.18 -9.26
CA SER A 176 -0.33 0.21 -8.95
C SER A 176 0.67 0.92 -8.04
N ASP A 177 1.40 0.17 -7.20
CA ASP A 177 2.44 0.71 -6.32
C ASP A 177 3.68 1.06 -7.10
N LEU A 178 4.11 0.15 -7.98
CA LEU A 178 5.27 0.36 -8.84
C LEU A 178 5.05 1.53 -9.80
N GLU A 179 3.87 1.59 -10.40
CA GLU A 179 3.50 2.67 -11.33
C GLU A 179 3.45 4.02 -10.60
N CYS A 180 2.81 4.07 -9.44
CA CYS A 180 2.75 5.25 -8.58
C CYS A 180 4.17 5.71 -8.17
N ALA A 181 5.02 4.77 -7.74
CA ALA A 181 6.42 5.05 -7.39
C ALA A 181 7.20 5.64 -8.58
N ASN A 182 7.07 5.03 -9.76
CA ASN A 182 7.76 5.47 -10.97
C ASN A 182 7.30 6.88 -11.40
N LYS A 183 5.98 7.15 -11.37
CA LYS A 183 5.43 8.48 -11.67
C LYS A 183 5.85 9.53 -10.66
N ALA A 184 5.94 9.16 -9.39
CA ALA A 184 6.39 10.08 -8.33
C ALA A 184 7.90 10.32 -8.32
N GLY A 185 8.69 9.55 -9.06
CA GLY A 185 10.13 9.62 -9.03
C GLY A 185 10.75 9.13 -7.71
N VAL A 186 10.11 8.15 -7.05
CA VAL A 186 10.65 7.46 -5.88
C VAL A 186 11.15 6.07 -6.25
N THR A 187 11.94 5.45 -5.38
CA THR A 187 12.43 4.08 -5.59
C THR A 187 11.33 3.07 -5.30
N SER A 188 10.90 2.32 -6.31
CA SER A 188 9.92 1.24 -6.17
C SER A 188 10.55 0.00 -5.54
N VAL A 189 9.91 -0.51 -4.47
CA VAL A 189 10.30 -1.75 -3.77
C VAL A 189 9.14 -2.72 -3.83
N LEU A 190 9.28 -3.79 -4.61
CA LEU A 190 8.28 -4.84 -4.72
C LEU A 190 8.42 -5.84 -3.58
N LEU A 191 7.34 -6.02 -2.82
CA LEU A 191 7.20 -7.03 -1.77
C LEU A 191 6.40 -8.21 -2.31
N CYS A 192 7.07 -9.24 -2.81
CA CYS A 192 6.40 -10.40 -3.40
C CYS A 192 7.31 -11.62 -3.40
N LYS A 193 6.75 -12.82 -3.22
CA LYS A 193 7.50 -14.07 -3.38
C LYS A 193 7.91 -14.29 -4.83
N LYS A 194 9.10 -14.86 -5.04
CA LYS A 194 9.56 -15.25 -6.38
C LYS A 194 9.05 -16.63 -6.78
N PRO A 195 8.73 -16.85 -8.08
CA PRO A 195 8.62 -15.83 -9.13
C PRO A 195 7.38 -14.98 -8.93
N TYR A 196 7.48 -13.66 -9.13
CA TYR A 196 6.28 -12.82 -9.15
C TYR A 196 5.54 -12.98 -10.50
N PRO A 197 4.21 -12.77 -10.53
CA PRO A 197 3.42 -12.97 -11.72
C PRO A 197 3.69 -11.89 -12.77
N VAL A 198 4.67 -12.10 -13.63
CA VAL A 198 5.10 -11.15 -14.69
C VAL A 198 3.91 -10.68 -15.54
N GLU A 199 2.91 -11.54 -15.75
CA GLU A 199 1.68 -11.21 -16.48
C GLU A 199 0.86 -10.07 -15.82
N GLU A 200 0.97 -9.90 -14.50
CA GLU A 200 0.28 -8.84 -13.76
C GLU A 200 1.05 -7.51 -13.81
N PHE A 201 2.39 -7.58 -13.92
CA PHE A 201 3.26 -6.41 -13.88
C PHE A 201 3.64 -5.87 -15.26
N GLY A 202 3.44 -6.64 -16.34
CA GLY A 202 3.81 -6.22 -17.69
C GLY A 202 5.28 -5.80 -17.77
N ASP A 203 5.53 -4.59 -18.26
CA ASP A 203 6.89 -4.00 -18.38
C ASP A 203 7.34 -3.25 -17.11
N LEU A 204 6.56 -3.33 -16.01
CA LEU A 204 6.92 -2.68 -14.75
C LEU A 204 8.01 -3.48 -14.02
N GLU A 205 9.21 -2.93 -13.96
CA GLU A 205 10.32 -3.51 -13.22
C GLU A 205 10.54 -2.76 -11.89
N PRO A 206 10.53 -3.47 -10.74
CA PRO A 206 10.87 -2.85 -9.47
C PRO A 206 12.37 -2.51 -9.42
N LYS A 207 12.72 -1.39 -8.79
CA LYS A 207 14.12 -1.04 -8.53
C LYS A 207 14.74 -1.97 -7.48
N ILE A 208 13.92 -2.40 -6.51
CA ILE A 208 14.31 -3.34 -5.46
C ILE A 208 13.21 -4.39 -5.37
N HIS A 209 13.61 -5.66 -5.19
CA HIS A 209 12.67 -6.75 -4.97
C HIS A 209 13.03 -7.48 -3.67
N VAL A 210 12.05 -7.64 -2.79
CA VAL A 210 12.15 -8.39 -1.53
C VAL A 210 11.02 -9.40 -1.42
N GLU A 211 11.30 -10.58 -0.87
CA GLU A 211 10.31 -11.66 -0.83
C GLU A 211 9.29 -11.51 0.32
N ASN A 212 9.68 -10.80 1.38
CA ASN A 212 8.87 -10.61 2.57
C ASN A 212 9.44 -9.47 3.44
N LEU A 213 8.69 -9.04 4.45
CA LEU A 213 9.09 -7.96 5.35
C LEU A 213 10.35 -8.28 6.18
N LYS A 214 10.62 -9.56 6.48
CA LYS A 214 11.86 -9.97 7.16
C LYS A 214 13.07 -9.73 6.27
N SER A 215 12.98 -10.02 4.98
CA SER A 215 14.04 -9.75 4.01
C SER A 215 14.27 -8.24 3.84
N LEU A 216 13.20 -7.45 3.86
CA LEU A 216 13.28 -5.99 3.86
C LEU A 216 13.99 -5.47 5.11
N GLU A 217 13.63 -5.95 6.30
CA GLU A 217 14.28 -5.58 7.56
C GLU A 217 15.78 -5.92 7.54
N SER A 218 16.14 -7.12 7.06
CA SER A 218 17.54 -7.54 6.91
C SER A 218 18.31 -6.62 5.97
N LEU A 219 17.68 -6.14 4.90
CA LEU A 219 18.29 -5.18 3.98
C LEU A 219 18.62 -3.86 4.70
N PHE A 220 17.68 -3.32 5.51
CA PHE A 220 17.93 -2.11 6.31
C PHE A 220 19.05 -2.29 7.34
N MET A 221 19.09 -3.44 8.02
CA MET A 221 20.15 -3.75 8.98
C MET A 221 21.53 -3.76 8.33
N ASN A 222 21.66 -4.31 7.11
CA ASN A 222 22.90 -4.32 6.34
C ASN A 222 23.32 -2.90 5.92
N LEU A 223 22.39 -2.06 5.48
CA LEU A 223 22.65 -0.68 5.10
C LEU A 223 23.16 0.17 6.29
N LYS A 224 22.73 -0.15 7.53
CA LYS A 224 23.24 0.51 8.74
C LYS A 224 24.70 0.18 9.01
N GLN A 225 25.11 -1.07 8.82
CA GLN A 225 26.49 -1.50 9.07
C GLN A 225 27.49 -0.87 8.11
N THR A 226 27.09 -0.62 6.86
CA THR A 226 27.94 0.01 5.84
C THR A 226 28.25 1.49 6.15
N LEU A 227 27.46 2.15 6.99
CA LEU A 227 27.67 3.57 7.38
C LEU A 227 28.55 3.73 8.64
N LEU A 228 28.87 2.63 9.34
CA LEU A 228 29.66 2.62 10.57
C LEU A 228 31.12 2.16 10.32
N ASN A 229 31.43 1.73 9.10
CA ASN A 229 32.74 1.35 8.61
C ASN A 229 33.29 2.38 7.60
#